data_f954ef6772b4648e65f523f54d19494a
#
_entry.id   f954ef6772b4648e65f523f54d19494a
#
_cell.length_a   1.000
_cell.length_b   1.000
_cell.length_c   1.000
_cell.angle_alpha   90.00
_cell.angle_beta   90.00
_cell.angle_gamma   90.00
#
_symmetry.space_group_name_H-M   'P 1'
#
loop_
_entity.id
_entity.type
_entity.pdbx_description
1 polymer ?
#
loop_
_entity_poly.entity_id
_entity_poly.type
_entity_poly.pdbx_seq_one_letter_code
_entity_poly.pdbx_strand_id
1 'polypeptide(L)' 'MALNIKDFPAIEAEFKAAGKDAAKIQRAVEKYTGPDVGTEYDDKTGKLSIVPGWHANADGNVVRD' A
#
# COMPACT_ATOMS: atom_id res chain seq x y z
N MET A 1 8.11 8.34 -3.51
CA MET A 1 7.59 7.73 -4.75
C MET A 1 6.10 7.51 -4.63
N ALA A 2 5.33 7.98 -5.59
CA ALA A 2 3.87 7.83 -5.55
C ALA A 2 3.47 6.42 -6.00
N LEU A 3 2.52 5.81 -5.29
CA LEU A 3 1.90 4.57 -5.73
C LEU A 3 0.74 4.90 -6.67
N ASN A 4 0.41 3.96 -7.53
CA ASN A 4 -0.73 4.06 -8.42
C ASN A 4 -1.77 3.01 -8.03
N ILE A 5 -3.05 3.37 -8.04
CA ILE A 5 -4.13 2.46 -7.65
C ILE A 5 -4.20 1.21 -8.53
N LYS A 6 -3.69 1.28 -9.76
CA LYS A 6 -3.61 0.11 -10.66
C LYS A 6 -2.66 -0.96 -10.13
N ASP A 7 -1.69 -0.56 -9.31
CA ASP A 7 -0.70 -1.47 -8.73
C ASP A 7 -1.17 -2.08 -7.41
N PHE A 8 -2.26 -1.60 -6.83
CA PHE A 8 -2.76 -2.08 -5.56
C PHE A 8 -2.99 -3.60 -5.54
N PRO A 9 -3.63 -4.21 -6.55
CA PRO A 9 -3.80 -5.68 -6.54
C PRO A 9 -2.49 -6.45 -6.48
N ALA A 10 -1.47 -5.98 -7.19
CA ALA A 10 -0.14 -6.62 -7.18
C ALA A 10 0.54 -6.47 -5.81
N ILE A 11 0.41 -5.29 -5.19
CA ILE A 11 0.96 -5.01 -3.87
C ILE A 11 0.25 -5.86 -2.82
N GLU A 12 -1.08 -5.95 -2.88
CA GLU A 12 -1.88 -6.80 -2.00
C GLU A 12 -1.45 -8.27 -2.11
N ALA A 13 -1.19 -8.73 -3.33
CA ALA A 13 -0.70 -10.09 -3.57
C ALA A 13 0.67 -10.32 -2.93
N GLU A 14 1.54 -9.31 -2.97
CA GLU A 14 2.87 -9.39 -2.35
C GLU A 14 2.77 -9.52 -0.83
N PHE A 15 1.88 -8.76 -0.20
CA PHE A 15 1.61 -8.90 1.23
C PHE A 15 1.09 -10.31 1.58
N LYS A 16 0.18 -10.84 0.77
CA LYS A 16 -0.35 -12.19 0.97
C LYS A 16 0.73 -13.25 0.82
N ALA A 17 1.62 -13.08 -0.17
CA ALA A 17 2.72 -13.99 -0.40
C ALA A 17 3.74 -13.99 0.74
N ALA A 18 3.87 -12.87 1.44
CA ALA A 18 4.73 -12.77 2.63
C ALA A 18 4.21 -13.65 3.79
N GLY A 19 2.92 -13.91 3.82
CA GLY A 19 2.29 -14.77 4.83
C GLY A 19 2.57 -14.29 6.25
N LYS A 20 3.22 -15.13 7.06
CA LYS A 20 3.58 -14.80 8.44
C LYS A 20 5.06 -14.48 8.61
N ASP A 21 5.80 -14.34 7.52
CA ASP A 21 7.23 -14.02 7.56
C ASP A 21 7.39 -12.53 7.91
N ALA A 22 7.77 -12.26 9.15
CA ALA A 22 7.89 -10.90 9.68
C ALA A 22 8.87 -10.04 8.88
N ALA A 23 9.98 -10.62 8.40
CA ALA A 23 10.95 -9.85 7.61
C ALA A 23 10.38 -9.44 6.26
N LYS A 24 9.64 -10.33 5.60
CA LYS A 24 9.01 -10.04 4.31
C LYS A 24 7.89 -9.03 4.48
N ILE A 25 7.07 -9.16 5.53
CA ILE A 25 6.00 -8.22 5.83
C ILE A 25 6.59 -6.84 6.08
N GLN A 26 7.64 -6.74 6.87
CA GLN A 26 8.28 -5.46 7.18
C GLN A 26 8.84 -4.79 5.93
N ARG A 27 9.46 -5.55 5.02
CA ARG A 27 9.95 -5.01 3.75
C ARG A 27 8.82 -4.44 2.90
N ALA A 28 7.70 -5.16 2.81
CA ALA A 28 6.53 -4.70 2.07
C ALA A 28 5.94 -3.45 2.70
N VAL A 29 5.82 -3.41 4.03
CA VAL A 29 5.34 -2.23 4.76
C VAL A 29 6.22 -1.02 4.45
N GLU A 30 7.53 -1.14 4.57
CA GLU A 30 8.46 -0.05 4.32
C GLU A 30 8.43 0.43 2.88
N LYS A 31 8.22 -0.50 1.94
CA LYS A 31 8.23 -0.21 0.50
C LYS A 31 6.93 0.43 0.02
N TYR A 32 5.79 -0.03 0.53
CA TYR A 32 4.48 0.31 -0.04
C TYR A 32 3.56 1.09 0.89
N THR A 33 3.92 1.25 2.16
CA THR A 33 3.06 1.97 3.11
C THR A 33 3.87 2.97 3.91
N GLY A 34 3.16 3.84 4.64
CA GLY A 34 3.79 4.79 5.53
C GLY A 34 3.32 6.22 5.31
N PRO A 35 3.75 7.16 6.18
CA PRO A 35 3.29 8.55 6.13
C PRO A 35 3.75 9.31 4.88
N ASP A 36 4.81 8.83 4.22
CA ASP A 36 5.31 9.47 3.00
C ASP A 36 4.75 8.86 1.73
N VAL A 37 3.97 7.78 1.86
CA VAL A 37 3.39 7.06 0.73
C VAL A 37 1.88 7.27 0.63
N GLY A 38 1.22 7.44 1.77
CA GLY A 38 -0.21 7.71 1.85
C GLY A 38 -1.08 6.48 1.77
N THR A 39 -0.52 5.31 2.05
CA THR A 39 -1.27 4.04 2.01
C THR A 39 -1.04 3.23 3.26
N GLU A 40 -1.98 2.33 3.55
CA GLU A 40 -1.85 1.36 4.62
C GLU A 40 -2.43 0.02 4.18
N TYR A 41 -1.94 -1.05 4.78
CA TYR A 41 -2.41 -2.40 4.49
C TYR A 41 -3.20 -2.96 5.67
N ASP A 42 -4.40 -3.49 5.38
CA ASP A 42 -5.23 -4.17 6.36
C ASP A 42 -5.05 -5.68 6.19
N ASP A 43 -4.37 -6.30 7.15
CA ASP A 43 -4.08 -7.74 7.11
C ASP A 43 -5.32 -8.60 7.34
N LYS A 44 -6.38 -8.05 7.94
CA LYS A 44 -7.63 -8.77 8.16
C LYS A 44 -8.41 -8.95 6.87
N THR A 45 -8.43 -7.91 6.02
CA THR A 45 -9.17 -7.95 4.76
C THR A 45 -8.30 -8.23 3.55
N GLY A 46 -6.97 -8.08 3.71
CA GLY A 46 -6.03 -8.21 2.61
C GLY A 46 -6.09 -7.06 1.62
N LYS A 47 -6.57 -5.90 2.07
CA LYS A 47 -6.75 -4.73 1.22
C LYS A 47 -5.77 -3.63 1.55
N LEU A 48 -5.27 -2.99 0.50
CA LEU A 48 -4.47 -1.77 0.59
C LEU A 48 -5.43 -0.58 0.44
N SER A 49 -5.29 0.43 1.29
CA SER A 49 -6.18 1.60 1.26
C SER A 49 -5.39 2.90 1.34
N ILE A 50 -6.01 3.99 0.91
CA ILE A 50 -5.44 5.34 0.99
C ILE A 50 -5.82 5.92 2.35
N VAL A 51 -4.84 6.47 3.06
CA VAL A 51 -5.07 7.06 4.38
C VAL A 51 -5.67 8.46 4.25
N PRO A 52 -6.36 8.97 5.29
CA PRO A 52 -6.86 10.35 5.30
C PRO A 52 -5.74 11.35 5.06
N GLY A 53 -6.01 12.39 4.29
CA GLY A 53 -5.02 13.38 3.90
C GLY A 53 -4.36 13.08 2.56
N TRP A 54 -4.73 11.97 1.92
CA TRP A 54 -4.25 11.57 0.61
C TRP A 54 -5.41 11.16 -0.28
N HIS A 55 -5.20 11.19 -1.58
CA HIS A 55 -6.21 10.76 -2.56
C HIS A 55 -5.54 10.29 -3.85
N ALA A 56 -6.29 9.56 -4.66
CA ALA A 56 -5.85 9.20 -6.01
C ALA A 56 -6.22 10.33 -6.98
N ASN A 57 -5.25 10.82 -7.75
CA ASN A 57 -5.51 11.85 -8.75
C ASN A 57 -6.10 11.24 -10.05
N ALA A 58 -6.27 12.07 -11.08
CA ALA A 58 -6.85 11.63 -12.35
C ALA A 58 -6.06 10.51 -13.03
N ASP A 59 -4.76 10.45 -12.79
CA ASP A 59 -3.88 9.40 -13.34
C ASP A 59 -3.85 8.14 -12.45
N GLY A 60 -4.54 8.17 -11.31
CA GLY A 60 -4.55 7.08 -10.35
C GLY A 60 -3.38 7.09 -9.38
N ASN A 61 -2.55 8.11 -9.39
CA ASN A 61 -1.43 8.23 -8.46
C ASN A 61 -1.93 8.71 -7.10
N VAL A 62 -1.41 8.09 -6.03
CA VAL A 62 -1.74 8.48 -4.66
C VAL A 62 -0.91 9.71 -4.31
N VAL A 63 -1.59 10.81 -4.05
CA VAL A 63 -0.96 12.11 -3.78
C VAL A 63 -1.54 12.73 -2.52
N ARG A 64 -0.77 13.62 -1.91
CA ARG A 64 -1.22 14.33 -0.71
C ARG A 64 -2.26 15.40 -1.10
N ASP A 65 -3.27 15.57 -0.25
CA ASP A 65 -4.34 16.58 -0.43
C ASP A 65 -3.82 18.01 -0.45
#